data_f8c4f25eafeb3d825b33a1add7301c0a
#
_entry.id   f8c4f25eafeb3d825b33a1add7301c0a
#
_cell.length_a   1.000
_cell.length_b   1.000
_cell.length_c   1.000
_cell.angle_alpha   90.00
_cell.angle_beta   90.00
_cell.angle_gamma   90.00
#
_symmetry.space_group_name_H-M   'P 1'
#
loop_
_entity.id
_entity.type
_entity.pdbx_description
1 polymer ?
#
loop_
_entity_poly.entity_id
_entity_poly.type
_entity_poly.pdbx_seq_one_letter_code
_entity_poly.pdbx_strand_id
1 'polypeptide(L)'
;MDDIYTFKSEIRDGMVIDWDVPIEMDDGVVLRADIYRPIKEGKYPVILSYGPYGKYLHFEDGYETCWNIMCKNQPDVPAGSTNKYQNWEVVDPEKWVPDEYAVVRVDSRGCGRSPGYVDLWSLREAQDQGLCVTWASKQSWSNGKVGINGISYYAMNQYQTAALQPEGLAAICAWEGAADFYRDMSHHGGILCLFGKNWYDMQVKSVQYGVGENGYQSRMNGDWVSGPETLTSEELGSNRCDFDKDLYENDLVTTEYFQSRNPDWDKVEVPMLTSSNWGGQGLHPRGNFEAYTQAASKNKWLEVHGKEHWTEFYTDYGINIQKLFFAHFLKGENNGWDERPRVQLQVRHPGEKFVERFEQDWPLPSTNWSKFYLNYENMTLDETAPSNSQSISYDPMGDGVTLTTKPLEEEMEVTGPMAAKLFVSSESADADLFLVVRAFYPDFKEVVFKGAL
;
A
#
# COMPACT_ATOMS: atom_id res chain seq x y z
N MET A 1 26.18 28.92 3.90
CA MET A 1 24.95 28.53 4.61
C MET A 1 25.38 27.48 5.59
N ASP A 2 25.33 27.80 6.87
CA ASP A 2 25.63 26.82 7.90
C ASP A 2 24.60 25.70 7.77
N ASP A 3 25.09 24.46 7.77
CA ASP A 3 24.25 23.26 7.63
C ASP A 3 23.29 23.23 8.84
N ILE A 4 22.06 23.71 8.64
CA ILE A 4 21.00 23.71 9.67
C ILE A 4 20.57 22.29 10.05
N TYR A 5 21.10 21.29 9.36
CA TYR A 5 20.88 19.87 9.59
C TYR A 5 22.14 19.25 10.16
N THR A 6 22.21 19.19 11.45
CA THR A 6 23.30 18.47 12.11
C THR A 6 23.01 16.98 12.02
N PHE A 7 23.76 16.24 11.19
CA PHE A 7 23.79 14.79 11.24
C PHE A 7 24.16 14.33 12.64
N LYS A 8 23.33 13.51 13.26
CA LYS A 8 23.55 12.98 14.60
C LYS A 8 23.56 11.46 14.55
N SER A 9 24.60 10.85 15.10
CA SER A 9 24.70 9.42 15.33
C SER A 9 24.75 9.12 16.81
N GLU A 10 23.96 8.17 17.28
CA GLU A 10 23.96 7.74 18.67
C GLU A 10 23.70 6.24 18.81
N ILE A 11 24.15 5.64 19.93
CA ILE A 11 23.76 4.31 20.33
C ILE A 11 22.63 4.44 21.33
N ARG A 12 21.44 3.92 20.98
CA ARG A 12 20.26 3.99 21.81
C ARG A 12 19.33 2.80 21.56
N ASP A 13 18.70 2.30 22.62
CA ASP A 13 17.69 1.23 22.59
C ASP A 13 18.19 -0.02 21.81
N GLY A 14 19.47 -0.37 21.95
CA GLY A 14 20.06 -1.55 21.32
C GLY A 14 20.45 -1.37 19.84
N MET A 15 20.42 -0.17 19.31
CA MET A 15 20.72 0.15 17.92
C MET A 15 21.70 1.31 17.80
N VAL A 16 22.42 1.38 16.69
CA VAL A 16 23.02 2.62 16.20
C VAL A 16 21.95 3.33 15.39
N ILE A 17 21.68 4.59 15.74
CA ILE A 17 20.68 5.40 15.04
C ILE A 17 21.38 6.63 14.48
N ASP A 18 21.31 6.78 13.15
CA ASP A 18 21.80 7.94 12.44
C ASP A 18 20.60 8.78 11.98
N TRP A 19 20.48 9.99 12.53
CA TRP A 19 19.33 10.88 12.31
C TRP A 19 19.60 11.90 11.19
N ASP A 20 18.60 12.18 10.35
CA ASP A 20 18.64 13.22 9.31
C ASP A 20 19.82 13.09 8.33
N VAL A 21 20.21 11.87 8.02
CA VAL A 21 21.30 11.60 7.09
C VAL A 21 20.97 12.18 5.71
N PRO A 22 21.85 13.04 5.16
CA PRO A 22 21.62 13.65 3.86
C PRO A 22 21.84 12.64 2.72
N ILE A 23 20.92 12.63 1.77
CA ILE A 23 21.03 11.89 0.50
C ILE A 23 20.82 12.90 -0.62
N GLU A 24 21.90 13.24 -1.32
CA GLU A 24 21.84 14.19 -2.44
C GLU A 24 21.27 13.53 -3.69
N MET A 25 20.26 14.17 -4.28
CA MET A 25 19.65 13.75 -5.54
C MET A 25 20.42 14.35 -6.73
N ASP A 26 20.16 13.82 -7.92
CA ASP A 26 20.83 14.23 -9.16
C ASP A 26 20.54 15.68 -9.61
N ASP A 27 19.50 16.30 -9.05
CA ASP A 27 19.13 17.70 -9.25
C ASP A 27 19.59 18.63 -8.13
N GLY A 28 20.36 18.12 -7.15
CA GLY A 28 20.91 18.87 -6.03
C GLY A 28 19.96 19.04 -4.83
N VAL A 29 18.74 18.50 -4.90
CA VAL A 29 17.87 18.42 -3.70
C VAL A 29 18.45 17.39 -2.75
N VAL A 30 18.45 17.70 -1.45
CA VAL A 30 18.98 16.82 -0.42
C VAL A 30 17.83 16.26 0.41
N LEU A 31 17.55 14.96 0.22
CA LEU A 31 16.56 14.25 1.03
C LEU A 31 17.15 13.84 2.38
N ARG A 32 16.29 13.50 3.32
CA ARG A 32 16.67 13.16 4.69
C ARG A 32 16.19 11.76 5.05
N ALA A 33 17.13 10.98 5.59
CA ALA A 33 16.88 9.60 6.01
C ALA A 33 17.27 9.39 7.48
N ASP A 34 16.56 8.48 8.15
CA ASP A 34 17.02 7.88 9.40
C ASP A 34 17.46 6.45 9.15
N ILE A 35 18.56 6.06 9.83
CA ILE A 35 19.12 4.74 9.68
C ILE A 35 19.21 4.07 11.05
N TYR A 36 18.59 2.91 11.16
CA TYR A 36 18.63 2.06 12.34
C TYR A 36 19.39 0.80 11.99
N ARG A 37 20.47 0.50 12.74
CA ARG A 37 21.33 -0.65 12.41
C ARG A 37 21.90 -1.32 13.66
N PRO A 38 22.33 -2.60 13.55
CA PRO A 38 22.99 -3.29 14.66
C PRO A 38 24.22 -2.54 15.17
N ILE A 39 24.45 -2.60 16.48
CA ILE A 39 25.65 -2.02 17.12
C ILE A 39 26.92 -2.76 16.70
N LYS A 40 26.82 -4.08 16.50
CA LYS A 40 27.92 -4.91 16.02
C LYS A 40 28.35 -4.44 14.64
N GLU A 41 29.64 -4.24 14.45
CA GLU A 41 30.20 -3.96 13.12
C GLU A 41 29.91 -5.12 12.16
N GLY A 42 29.47 -4.77 10.95
CA GLY A 42 29.12 -5.76 9.94
C GLY A 42 28.53 -5.13 8.67
N LYS A 43 28.17 -5.99 7.74
CA LYS A 43 27.44 -5.60 6.53
C LYS A 43 26.08 -6.25 6.55
N TYR A 44 25.04 -5.44 6.52
CA TYR A 44 23.67 -5.85 6.72
C TYR A 44 22.82 -5.63 5.46
N PRO A 45 21.86 -6.50 5.17
CA PRO A 45 20.85 -6.21 4.18
C PRO A 45 20.00 -5.02 4.64
N VAL A 46 19.56 -4.21 3.68
CA VAL A 46 18.83 -2.98 3.95
C VAL A 46 17.35 -3.18 3.68
N ILE A 47 16.49 -2.74 4.62
CA ILE A 47 15.06 -2.57 4.41
C ILE A 47 14.80 -1.07 4.32
N LEU A 48 14.37 -0.62 3.14
CA LEU A 48 14.15 0.80 2.85
C LEU A 48 12.66 1.10 2.70
N SER A 49 12.23 2.21 3.26
CA SER A 49 10.94 2.84 3.00
C SER A 49 11.14 4.30 2.59
N TYR A 50 10.32 4.78 1.65
CA TYR A 50 10.36 6.13 1.10
C TYR A 50 8.92 6.63 0.91
N GLY A 51 8.55 7.73 1.55
CA GLY A 51 7.19 8.23 1.43
C GLY A 51 6.91 9.53 2.18
N PRO A 52 5.66 10.02 2.09
CA PRO A 52 5.31 11.40 2.45
C PRO A 52 4.89 11.60 3.92
N TYR A 53 4.84 10.56 4.76
CA TYR A 53 4.15 10.66 6.05
C TYR A 53 5.00 11.15 7.21
N GLY A 54 6.26 11.54 6.95
CA GLY A 54 7.17 12.08 7.97
C GLY A 54 7.80 10.99 8.84
N LYS A 55 9.08 10.70 8.61
CA LYS A 55 9.84 9.66 9.34
C LYS A 55 9.93 9.88 10.86
N TYR A 56 9.61 11.08 11.31
CA TYR A 56 9.55 11.46 12.73
C TYR A 56 8.16 11.39 13.34
N LEU A 57 7.10 11.11 12.55
CA LEU A 57 5.75 11.00 13.06
C LEU A 57 5.48 9.59 13.57
N HIS A 58 5.29 9.48 14.89
CA HIS A 58 4.91 8.21 15.50
C HIS A 58 3.51 7.77 15.06
N PHE A 59 3.30 6.44 14.90
CA PHE A 59 2.02 5.88 14.47
C PHE A 59 0.84 6.39 15.32
N GLU A 60 0.95 6.30 16.65
CA GLU A 60 -0.11 6.75 17.57
C GLU A 60 -0.36 8.26 17.49
N ASP A 61 0.69 9.09 17.29
CA ASP A 61 0.55 10.54 17.22
C ASP A 61 -0.15 11.00 15.95
N GLY A 62 0.10 10.33 14.84
CA GLY A 62 -0.53 10.65 13.55
C GLY A 62 -1.88 9.95 13.34
N TYR A 63 -2.08 8.75 13.93
CA TYR A 63 -3.19 7.85 13.59
C TYR A 63 -3.69 7.11 14.84
N GLU A 64 -4.01 7.84 15.91
CA GLU A 64 -4.35 7.33 17.25
C GLU A 64 -5.45 6.25 17.21
N THR A 65 -6.51 6.49 16.45
CA THR A 65 -7.63 5.54 16.36
C THR A 65 -7.19 4.20 15.75
N CYS A 66 -6.41 4.25 14.67
CA CYS A 66 -5.89 3.05 14.01
C CYS A 66 -4.94 2.27 14.92
N TRP A 67 -4.03 2.98 15.60
CA TRP A 67 -3.11 2.40 16.57
C TRP A 67 -3.85 1.67 17.71
N ASN A 68 -4.83 2.33 18.32
CA ASN A 68 -5.59 1.78 19.43
C ASN A 68 -6.43 0.56 19.04
N ILE A 69 -7.05 0.58 17.85
CA ILE A 69 -7.80 -0.57 17.31
C ILE A 69 -6.87 -1.75 17.10
N MET A 70 -5.73 -1.54 16.45
CA MET A 70 -4.74 -2.57 16.16
C MET A 70 -4.19 -3.20 17.44
N CYS A 71 -3.66 -2.42 18.36
CA CYS A 71 -3.08 -2.92 19.60
C CYS A 71 -4.10 -3.64 20.49
N LYS A 72 -5.38 -3.22 20.46
CA LYS A 72 -6.45 -3.89 21.19
C LYS A 72 -6.79 -5.25 20.59
N ASN A 73 -6.84 -5.35 19.27
CA ASN A 73 -7.27 -6.55 18.57
C ASN A 73 -6.13 -7.55 18.34
N GLN A 74 -4.89 -7.06 18.29
CA GLN A 74 -3.68 -7.83 18.00
C GLN A 74 -2.59 -7.52 19.04
N PRO A 75 -2.62 -8.18 20.20
CA PRO A 75 -1.69 -7.89 21.30
C PRO A 75 -0.23 -8.27 21.00
N ASP A 76 0.02 -9.07 19.97
CA ASP A 76 1.37 -9.38 19.46
C ASP A 76 2.03 -8.18 18.77
N VAL A 77 1.23 -7.24 18.23
CA VAL A 77 1.77 -6.05 17.55
C VAL A 77 2.61 -5.18 18.49
N PRO A 78 2.11 -4.70 19.64
CA PRO A 78 2.95 -3.93 20.56
C PRO A 78 3.94 -4.79 21.35
N ALA A 79 3.79 -6.12 21.36
CA ALA A 79 4.70 -6.99 22.10
C ALA A 79 6.08 -7.09 21.44
N GLY A 80 7.12 -7.23 22.26
CA GLY A 80 8.50 -7.40 21.78
C GLY A 80 9.17 -6.13 21.24
N SER A 81 8.56 -4.96 21.45
CA SER A 81 9.09 -3.64 21.11
C SER A 81 8.73 -2.65 22.20
N THR A 82 9.49 -1.55 22.32
CA THR A 82 9.06 -0.41 23.14
C THR A 82 8.02 0.45 22.42
N ASN A 83 7.80 0.20 21.13
CA ASN A 83 6.96 0.95 20.20
C ASN A 83 7.39 2.42 20.00
N LYS A 84 8.55 2.81 20.49
CA LYS A 84 9.05 4.17 20.44
C LYS A 84 9.34 4.64 19.01
N TYR A 85 9.73 3.71 18.15
CA TYR A 85 10.10 3.95 16.74
C TYR A 85 9.04 3.47 15.76
N GLN A 86 7.85 3.12 16.24
CA GLN A 86 6.77 2.62 15.40
C GLN A 86 6.13 3.76 14.62
N ASN A 87 6.29 3.76 13.31
CA ASN A 87 5.67 4.72 12.39
C ASN A 87 4.58 4.06 11.55
N TRP A 88 3.75 4.90 10.93
CA TRP A 88 2.69 4.48 10.03
C TRP A 88 3.24 3.81 8.77
N GLU A 89 2.72 2.64 8.43
CA GLU A 89 2.94 1.90 7.18
C GLU A 89 4.38 1.45 6.89
N VAL A 90 5.27 1.47 7.88
CA VAL A 90 6.67 1.04 7.74
C VAL A 90 7.09 0.10 8.87
N VAL A 91 8.15 -0.67 8.65
CA VAL A 91 8.64 -1.65 9.63
C VAL A 91 9.10 -1.01 10.94
N ASP A 92 8.89 -1.69 12.06
CA ASP A 92 9.42 -1.30 13.36
C ASP A 92 10.91 -1.71 13.46
N PRO A 93 11.85 -0.75 13.59
CA PRO A 93 13.27 -1.07 13.68
C PRO A 93 13.61 -1.98 14.86
N GLU A 94 12.91 -1.85 15.99
CA GLU A 94 13.17 -2.69 17.18
C GLU A 94 12.85 -4.17 16.93
N LYS A 95 11.98 -4.46 15.96
CA LYS A 95 11.68 -5.83 15.54
C LYS A 95 12.59 -6.35 14.41
N TRP A 96 13.27 -5.47 13.66
CA TRP A 96 14.06 -5.87 12.49
C TRP A 96 15.57 -5.82 12.71
N VAL A 97 16.06 -4.81 13.43
CA VAL A 97 17.52 -4.65 13.67
C VAL A 97 18.11 -5.82 14.46
N PRO A 98 17.42 -6.42 15.47
CA PRO A 98 17.94 -7.59 16.17
C PRO A 98 18.18 -8.81 15.26
N ASP A 99 17.45 -8.90 14.14
CA ASP A 99 17.63 -9.96 13.14
C ASP A 99 18.64 -9.57 12.05
N GLU A 100 19.56 -8.68 12.38
CA GLU A 100 20.68 -8.27 11.51
C GLU A 100 20.22 -7.64 10.18
N TYR A 101 19.22 -6.74 10.24
CA TYR A 101 18.85 -5.82 9.16
C TYR A 101 19.23 -4.39 9.50
N ALA A 102 19.60 -3.60 8.51
CA ALA A 102 19.60 -2.15 8.61
C ALA A 102 18.27 -1.62 8.06
N VAL A 103 17.60 -0.76 8.82
CA VAL A 103 16.34 -0.13 8.40
C VAL A 103 16.63 1.31 8.02
N VAL A 104 16.18 1.73 6.84
CA VAL A 104 16.35 3.09 6.30
C VAL A 104 14.97 3.66 6.02
N ARG A 105 14.63 4.78 6.66
CA ARG A 105 13.40 5.53 6.42
C ARG A 105 13.73 6.87 5.79
N VAL A 106 13.20 7.14 4.62
CA VAL A 106 13.44 8.38 3.87
C VAL A 106 12.15 9.17 3.79
N ASP A 107 12.20 10.44 4.20
CA ASP A 107 11.14 11.38 3.86
C ASP A 107 11.20 11.70 2.36
N SER A 108 10.08 11.56 1.66
CA SER A 108 10.00 11.90 0.25
C SER A 108 10.18 13.40 0.02
N ARG A 109 10.49 13.74 -1.22
CA ARG A 109 10.67 15.14 -1.66
C ARG A 109 9.47 16.02 -1.24
N GLY A 110 9.75 17.13 -0.56
CA GLY A 110 8.77 18.08 -0.08
C GLY A 110 8.00 17.66 1.18
N CYS A 111 8.33 16.51 1.79
CA CYS A 111 7.64 15.98 2.98
C CYS A 111 8.61 15.80 4.15
N GLY A 112 8.08 15.81 5.37
CA GLY A 112 8.85 15.62 6.57
C GLY A 112 10.02 16.59 6.65
N ARG A 113 11.25 16.06 6.70
CA ARG A 113 12.48 16.85 6.78
C ARG A 113 13.19 17.03 5.44
N SER A 114 12.60 16.51 4.36
CA SER A 114 13.14 16.62 3.00
C SER A 114 12.53 17.81 2.26
N PRO A 115 13.33 18.81 1.83
CA PRO A 115 12.83 19.94 1.06
C PRO A 115 12.45 19.54 -0.36
N GLY A 116 11.82 20.46 -1.08
CA GLY A 116 11.47 20.30 -2.48
C GLY A 116 9.99 20.40 -2.76
N TYR A 117 9.61 20.11 -3.99
CA TYR A 117 8.23 20.20 -4.46
C TYR A 117 7.50 18.86 -4.31
N VAL A 118 6.34 18.86 -3.67
CA VAL A 118 5.49 17.67 -3.51
C VAL A 118 4.76 17.39 -4.81
N ASP A 119 5.10 16.27 -5.47
CA ASP A 119 4.40 15.74 -6.66
C ASP A 119 4.24 14.24 -6.54
N LEU A 120 3.11 13.83 -5.99
CA LEU A 120 2.84 12.48 -5.52
C LEU A 120 2.86 11.44 -6.65
N TRP A 121 3.52 10.31 -6.39
CA TRP A 121 3.70 9.19 -7.34
C TRP A 121 4.26 9.59 -8.70
N SER A 122 4.86 10.76 -8.81
CA SER A 122 5.49 11.19 -10.05
C SER A 122 6.70 10.33 -10.41
N LEU A 123 7.10 10.38 -11.68
CA LEU A 123 8.33 9.72 -12.11
C LEU A 123 9.54 10.25 -11.33
N ARG A 124 9.53 11.53 -10.92
CA ARG A 124 10.60 12.12 -10.10
C ARG A 124 10.71 11.43 -8.74
N GLU A 125 9.58 11.17 -8.05
CA GLU A 125 9.61 10.43 -6.79
C GLU A 125 10.17 9.01 -6.95
N ALA A 126 9.77 8.29 -8.00
CA ALA A 126 10.31 6.96 -8.29
C ALA A 126 11.83 7.00 -8.56
N GLN A 127 12.33 8.03 -9.26
CA GLN A 127 13.75 8.27 -9.47
C GLN A 127 14.48 8.57 -8.17
N ASP A 128 13.93 9.44 -7.31
CA ASP A 128 14.49 9.76 -6.00
C ASP A 128 14.60 8.50 -5.12
N GLN A 129 13.55 7.68 -5.07
CA GLN A 129 13.59 6.42 -4.35
C GLN A 129 14.66 5.47 -4.92
N GLY A 130 14.80 5.39 -6.25
CA GLY A 130 15.84 4.61 -6.91
C GLY A 130 17.26 5.08 -6.55
N LEU A 131 17.48 6.40 -6.46
CA LEU A 131 18.73 6.98 -6.01
C LEU A 131 19.00 6.66 -4.53
N CYS A 132 17.97 6.69 -3.68
CA CYS A 132 18.09 6.27 -2.26
C CYS A 132 18.46 4.78 -2.14
N VAL A 133 17.88 3.91 -2.95
CA VAL A 133 18.25 2.48 -3.02
C VAL A 133 19.71 2.32 -3.40
N THR A 134 20.15 2.99 -4.46
CA THR A 134 21.54 2.94 -4.92
C THR A 134 22.50 3.49 -3.87
N TRP A 135 22.14 4.60 -3.22
CA TRP A 135 22.92 5.16 -2.14
C TRP A 135 23.05 4.19 -0.96
N ALA A 136 21.94 3.60 -0.51
CA ALA A 136 21.93 2.66 0.62
C ALA A 136 22.74 1.39 0.34
N SER A 137 22.72 0.89 -0.91
CA SER A 137 23.53 -0.28 -1.30
C SER A 137 25.02 -0.06 -1.20
N LYS A 138 25.50 1.19 -1.33
CA LYS A 138 26.93 1.57 -1.33
C LYS A 138 27.47 1.95 0.04
N GLN A 139 26.62 1.96 1.09
CA GLN A 139 27.08 2.30 2.42
C GLN A 139 28.02 1.24 3.00
N SER A 140 28.99 1.64 3.83
CA SER A 140 30.01 0.75 4.41
C SER A 140 29.40 -0.36 5.27
N TRP A 141 28.26 -0.11 5.88
CA TRP A 141 27.49 -1.05 6.70
C TRP A 141 26.50 -1.90 5.89
N SER A 142 26.32 -1.64 4.60
CA SER A 142 25.43 -2.40 3.72
C SER A 142 26.12 -3.61 3.11
N ASN A 143 25.41 -4.72 2.97
CA ASN A 143 25.87 -5.88 2.21
C ASN A 143 25.68 -5.73 0.68
N GLY A 144 25.19 -4.57 0.23
CA GLY A 144 24.94 -4.25 -1.16
C GLY A 144 23.53 -4.60 -1.66
N LYS A 145 22.70 -5.23 -0.83
CA LYS A 145 21.34 -5.64 -1.19
C LYS A 145 20.31 -4.82 -0.41
N VAL A 146 19.40 -4.20 -1.14
CA VAL A 146 18.31 -3.39 -0.60
C VAL A 146 16.97 -4.05 -0.95
N GLY A 147 16.13 -4.23 0.05
CA GLY A 147 14.73 -4.54 -0.09
C GLY A 147 13.88 -3.31 0.20
N ILE A 148 12.85 -3.07 -0.61
CA ILE A 148 11.86 -2.03 -0.31
C ILE A 148 10.65 -2.69 0.35
N ASN A 149 10.14 -2.08 1.43
CA ASN A 149 9.04 -2.63 2.21
C ASN A 149 8.14 -1.51 2.75
N GLY A 150 6.84 -1.78 2.79
CA GLY A 150 5.84 -0.88 3.36
C GLY A 150 4.44 -1.14 2.82
N ILE A 151 3.48 -0.42 3.42
CA ILE A 151 2.06 -0.51 3.09
C ILE A 151 1.67 0.68 2.20
N SER A 152 0.62 0.55 1.39
CA SER A 152 -0.08 1.62 0.73
C SER A 152 0.83 2.50 -0.16
N TYR A 153 1.04 3.74 0.21
CA TYR A 153 1.97 4.64 -0.51
C TYR A 153 3.35 4.00 -0.64
N TYR A 154 3.87 3.46 0.47
CA TYR A 154 5.16 2.77 0.51
C TYR A 154 5.19 1.44 -0.26
N ALA A 155 4.03 0.93 -0.68
CA ALA A 155 3.90 -0.25 -1.55
C ALA A 155 3.79 0.15 -3.03
N MET A 156 2.97 1.16 -3.34
CA MET A 156 2.70 1.61 -4.70
C MET A 156 3.97 2.10 -5.41
N ASN A 157 4.77 2.91 -4.73
CA ASN A 157 6.02 3.45 -5.27
C ASN A 157 7.10 2.38 -5.50
N GLN A 158 7.01 1.21 -4.84
CA GLN A 158 7.94 0.11 -5.06
C GLN A 158 7.89 -0.41 -6.50
N TYR A 159 6.70 -0.51 -7.07
CA TYR A 159 6.54 -1.01 -8.44
C TYR A 159 7.14 -0.06 -9.47
N GLN A 160 6.91 1.26 -9.30
CA GLN A 160 7.51 2.28 -10.16
C GLN A 160 9.04 2.26 -10.05
N THR A 161 9.57 2.20 -8.84
CA THR A 161 11.02 2.13 -8.59
C THR A 161 11.62 0.84 -9.14
N ALA A 162 10.94 -0.30 -8.97
CA ALA A 162 11.40 -1.59 -9.51
C ALA A 162 11.50 -1.56 -11.04
N ALA A 163 10.57 -0.87 -11.72
CA ALA A 163 10.62 -0.70 -13.17
C ALA A 163 11.83 0.15 -13.65
N LEU A 164 12.40 0.98 -12.78
CA LEU A 164 13.63 1.74 -13.07
C LEU A 164 14.90 0.90 -12.85
N GLN A 165 14.80 -0.26 -12.24
CA GLN A 165 15.88 -1.22 -12.01
C GLN A 165 17.14 -0.58 -11.35
N PRO A 166 17.01 0.14 -10.21
CA PRO A 166 18.16 0.80 -9.60
C PRO A 166 19.18 -0.20 -9.06
N GLU A 167 20.46 0.17 -9.13
CA GLU A 167 21.54 -0.63 -8.59
C GLU A 167 21.34 -0.91 -7.10
N GLY A 168 21.46 -2.17 -6.71
CA GLY A 168 21.31 -2.61 -5.32
C GLY A 168 19.91 -3.07 -4.95
N LEU A 169 18.87 -2.80 -5.75
CA LEU A 169 17.54 -3.33 -5.50
C LEU A 169 17.51 -4.85 -5.70
N ALA A 170 17.23 -5.59 -4.64
CA ALA A 170 17.32 -7.05 -4.63
C ALA A 170 15.97 -7.75 -4.41
N ALA A 171 15.00 -7.07 -3.80
CA ALA A 171 13.64 -7.57 -3.59
C ALA A 171 12.67 -6.44 -3.24
N ILE A 172 11.37 -6.63 -3.52
CA ILE A 172 10.29 -5.73 -3.08
C ILE A 172 9.21 -6.52 -2.33
N CYS A 173 8.67 -5.91 -1.26
CA CYS A 173 7.55 -6.43 -0.52
C CYS A 173 6.47 -5.35 -0.45
N ALA A 174 5.55 -5.39 -1.42
CA ALA A 174 4.51 -4.39 -1.59
C ALA A 174 3.23 -4.84 -0.88
N TRP A 175 2.99 -4.27 0.29
CA TRP A 175 1.83 -4.59 1.12
C TRP A 175 0.71 -3.59 0.85
N GLU A 176 -0.39 -4.06 0.31
CA GLU A 176 -1.54 -3.20 -0.07
C GLU A 176 -1.15 -2.06 -1.03
N GLY A 177 -0.64 -2.43 -2.19
CA GLY A 177 -0.25 -1.50 -3.24
C GLY A 177 -1.38 -1.16 -4.21
N ALA A 178 -1.03 -0.53 -5.31
CA ALA A 178 -1.90 -0.29 -6.46
C ALA A 178 -1.08 -0.43 -7.75
N ALA A 179 -1.70 -0.95 -8.79
CA ALA A 179 -1.04 -1.22 -10.07
C ALA A 179 -1.30 -0.14 -11.12
N ASP A 180 -2.37 0.59 -10.99
CA ASP A 180 -2.83 1.60 -11.93
C ASP A 180 -3.39 2.79 -11.16
N PHE A 181 -2.69 3.94 -11.26
CA PHE A 181 -3.05 5.12 -10.49
C PHE A 181 -4.44 5.65 -10.83
N TYR A 182 -4.88 5.54 -12.08
CA TYR A 182 -6.23 5.91 -12.49
C TYR A 182 -7.27 4.95 -11.93
N ARG A 183 -7.13 3.65 -12.20
CA ARG A 183 -8.17 2.65 -11.89
C ARG A 183 -8.26 2.27 -10.42
N ASP A 184 -7.13 2.34 -9.70
CA ASP A 184 -7.07 1.90 -8.30
C ASP A 184 -7.19 3.06 -7.31
N MET A 185 -6.74 4.28 -7.68
CA MET A 185 -6.64 5.40 -6.74
C MET A 185 -7.59 6.55 -7.04
N SER A 186 -7.76 6.92 -8.30
CA SER A 186 -8.43 8.19 -8.62
C SER A 186 -9.77 8.04 -9.32
N HIS A 187 -9.95 7.09 -10.24
CA HIS A 187 -11.15 6.96 -11.07
C HIS A 187 -11.59 5.50 -11.20
N HIS A 188 -12.28 4.99 -10.20
CA HIS A 188 -12.80 3.62 -10.23
C HIS A 188 -13.90 3.50 -11.30
N GLY A 189 -13.63 2.72 -12.34
CA GLY A 189 -14.54 2.60 -13.48
C GLY A 189 -14.80 3.92 -14.23
N GLY A 190 -13.93 4.90 -14.09
CA GLY A 190 -14.09 6.24 -14.65
C GLY A 190 -14.75 7.25 -13.69
N ILE A 191 -15.16 6.82 -12.50
CA ILE A 191 -15.81 7.67 -11.49
C ILE A 191 -14.75 8.22 -10.55
N LEU A 192 -14.66 9.55 -10.41
CA LEU A 192 -13.70 10.21 -9.54
C LEU A 192 -13.90 9.80 -8.07
N CYS A 193 -12.84 9.30 -7.45
CA CYS A 193 -12.79 8.92 -6.04
C CYS A 193 -12.44 10.12 -5.16
N LEU A 194 -13.23 10.34 -4.11
CA LEU A 194 -13.00 11.45 -3.18
C LEU A 194 -11.98 11.15 -2.08
N PHE A 195 -11.49 9.91 -1.98
CA PHE A 195 -10.50 9.53 -0.97
C PHE A 195 -9.25 10.41 -1.05
N GLY A 196 -8.70 10.60 -2.24
CA GLY A 196 -7.45 11.34 -2.46
C GLY A 196 -7.46 12.75 -1.90
N LYS A 197 -8.60 13.44 -2.01
CA LYS A 197 -8.78 14.80 -1.46
C LYS A 197 -8.61 14.84 0.05
N ASN A 198 -9.37 14.02 0.78
CA ASN A 198 -9.32 14.00 2.23
C ASN A 198 -7.96 13.52 2.74
N TRP A 199 -7.42 12.48 2.12
CA TRP A 199 -6.12 11.93 2.43
C TRP A 199 -4.99 12.95 2.24
N TYR A 200 -4.98 13.67 1.12
CA TYR A 200 -3.96 14.67 0.82
C TYR A 200 -3.92 15.80 1.87
N ASP A 201 -5.09 16.29 2.24
CA ASP A 201 -5.21 17.34 3.26
C ASP A 201 -4.76 16.86 4.65
N MET A 202 -5.17 15.65 5.05
CA MET A 202 -4.93 15.14 6.40
C MET A 202 -3.54 14.53 6.58
N GLN A 203 -3.03 13.82 5.57
CA GLN A 203 -1.84 12.98 5.76
C GLN A 203 -0.59 13.53 5.06
N VAL A 204 -0.72 14.30 3.99
CA VAL A 204 0.42 14.85 3.26
C VAL A 204 0.67 16.31 3.61
N LYS A 205 -0.34 17.17 3.49
CA LYS A 205 -0.18 18.59 3.80
C LYS A 205 0.17 18.83 5.26
N SER A 206 -0.33 17.99 6.17
CA SER A 206 -0.03 18.08 7.62
C SER A 206 1.43 17.82 7.98
N VAL A 207 2.15 17.13 7.11
CA VAL A 207 3.58 16.80 7.26
C VAL A 207 4.44 17.30 6.10
N GLN A 208 3.94 18.22 5.29
CA GLN A 208 4.73 18.88 4.26
C GLN A 208 5.95 19.57 4.88
N TYR A 209 7.11 19.49 4.23
CA TYR A 209 8.30 20.22 4.65
C TYR A 209 8.00 21.72 4.80
N GLY A 210 8.41 22.28 5.92
CA GLY A 210 8.16 23.69 6.23
C GLY A 210 6.85 23.96 6.99
N VAL A 211 6.06 22.95 7.34
CA VAL A 211 5.00 23.12 8.35
C VAL A 211 5.64 23.47 9.71
N GLY A 212 6.80 22.91 10.00
CA GLY A 212 7.67 23.30 11.11
C GLY A 212 6.96 23.29 12.47
N GLU A 213 7.06 24.38 13.20
CA GLU A 213 6.47 24.53 14.55
C GLU A 213 4.93 24.50 14.56
N ASN A 214 4.28 24.63 13.42
CA ASN A 214 2.82 24.52 13.30
C ASN A 214 2.34 23.07 13.18
N GLY A 215 3.26 22.09 13.07
CA GLY A 215 2.97 20.69 12.92
C GLY A 215 3.30 19.84 14.16
N TYR A 216 3.56 18.58 13.93
CA TYR A 216 3.87 17.61 14.97
C TYR A 216 5.30 17.77 15.49
N GLN A 217 5.49 17.49 16.79
CA GLN A 217 6.81 17.31 17.40
C GLN A 217 7.06 15.81 17.63
N SER A 218 8.23 15.35 17.24
CA SER A 218 8.62 13.95 17.36
C SER A 218 8.82 13.53 18.82
N ARG A 219 8.14 12.48 19.26
CA ARG A 219 8.39 11.85 20.58
C ARG A 219 9.72 11.08 20.63
N MET A 220 10.34 10.82 19.48
CA MET A 220 11.59 10.06 19.40
C MET A 220 12.81 10.91 19.78
N ASN A 221 12.87 12.15 19.32
CA ASN A 221 14.04 13.02 19.47
C ASN A 221 13.71 14.49 19.82
N GLY A 222 12.43 14.87 19.83
CA GLY A 222 11.98 16.23 20.17
C GLY A 222 12.03 17.23 19.02
N ASP A 223 12.48 16.83 17.83
CA ASP A 223 12.52 17.69 16.65
C ASP A 223 11.12 17.85 16.00
N TRP A 224 10.96 18.90 15.19
CA TRP A 224 9.76 19.05 14.37
C TRP A 224 9.74 17.99 13.27
N VAL A 225 8.59 17.30 13.09
CA VAL A 225 8.39 16.29 12.06
C VAL A 225 8.62 16.88 10.66
N SER A 226 8.15 18.09 10.42
CA SER A 226 8.10 18.75 9.11
C SER A 226 8.96 20.03 9.11
N GLY A 227 10.20 19.88 9.48
CA GLY A 227 11.08 21.02 9.61
C GLY A 227 12.53 20.73 9.25
N PRO A 228 13.49 21.61 9.62
CA PRO A 228 13.41 22.56 10.76
C PRO A 228 12.75 23.91 10.45
N GLU A 229 12.53 24.25 9.18
CA GLU A 229 11.97 25.55 8.80
C GLU A 229 10.45 25.60 9.03
N THR A 230 9.95 26.82 9.28
CA THR A 230 8.51 27.13 9.30
C THR A 230 8.23 28.11 8.18
N LEU A 231 7.60 27.63 7.12
CA LEU A 231 7.28 28.40 5.92
C LEU A 231 5.90 29.05 6.04
N THR A 232 5.70 30.12 5.28
CA THR A 232 4.38 30.76 5.15
C THR A 232 3.41 29.89 4.36
N SER A 233 2.11 30.14 4.50
CA SER A 233 1.08 29.44 3.74
C SER A 233 1.24 29.58 2.22
N GLU A 234 1.76 30.73 1.75
CA GLU A 234 2.04 30.98 0.33
C GLU A 234 3.22 30.11 -0.16
N GLU A 235 4.30 30.06 0.60
CA GLU A 235 5.45 29.19 0.30
C GLU A 235 5.06 27.70 0.32
N LEU A 236 4.30 27.26 1.32
CA LEU A 236 3.78 25.91 1.38
C LEU A 236 2.91 25.59 0.16
N GLY A 237 2.03 26.53 -0.23
CA GLY A 237 1.17 26.36 -1.41
C GLY A 237 1.95 26.26 -2.72
N SER A 238 3.04 27.03 -2.85
CA SER A 238 3.89 27.04 -4.06
C SER A 238 4.81 25.82 -4.15
N ASN A 239 5.02 25.08 -3.06
CA ASN A 239 5.91 23.93 -2.96
C ASN A 239 5.17 22.58 -3.02
N ARG A 240 3.95 22.55 -3.54
CA ARG A 240 3.16 21.31 -3.73
C ARG A 240 2.25 21.37 -4.93
N CYS A 241 1.93 20.21 -5.51
CA CYS A 241 0.91 20.08 -6.54
C CYS A 241 -0.49 20.41 -6.00
N ASP A 242 -1.36 20.87 -6.87
CA ASP A 242 -2.80 20.97 -6.60
C ASP A 242 -3.46 19.63 -6.96
N PHE A 243 -3.30 18.65 -6.06
CA PHE A 243 -3.65 17.27 -6.29
C PHE A 243 -5.11 17.09 -6.71
N ASP A 244 -6.03 17.82 -6.08
CA ASP A 244 -7.46 17.75 -6.40
C ASP A 244 -7.73 18.26 -7.81
N LYS A 245 -7.12 19.38 -8.17
CA LYS A 245 -7.23 19.97 -9.50
C LYS A 245 -6.62 19.06 -10.56
N ASP A 246 -5.44 18.49 -10.28
CA ASP A 246 -4.76 17.58 -11.19
C ASP A 246 -5.60 16.34 -11.48
N LEU A 247 -6.27 15.75 -10.48
CA LEU A 247 -7.18 14.62 -10.66
C LEU A 247 -8.42 15.00 -11.46
N TYR A 248 -8.98 16.18 -11.20
CA TYR A 248 -10.18 16.65 -11.87
C TYR A 248 -9.93 17.02 -13.36
N GLU A 249 -8.80 17.65 -13.66
CA GLU A 249 -8.42 18.05 -15.03
C GLU A 249 -7.94 16.89 -15.89
N ASN A 250 -7.52 15.77 -15.27
CA ASN A 250 -7.09 14.55 -15.97
C ASN A 250 -8.14 13.45 -15.80
N ASP A 251 -9.24 13.56 -16.52
CA ASP A 251 -10.40 12.64 -16.41
C ASP A 251 -10.27 11.35 -17.25
N LEU A 252 -9.23 11.23 -18.07
CA LEU A 252 -9.00 10.08 -18.94
C LEU A 252 -7.75 9.28 -18.54
N VAL A 253 -7.90 7.97 -18.49
CA VAL A 253 -6.80 7.03 -18.21
C VAL A 253 -5.60 7.17 -19.17
N THR A 254 -5.82 7.74 -20.34
CA THR A 254 -4.81 7.92 -21.39
C THR A 254 -4.00 9.21 -21.26
N THR A 255 -4.31 10.07 -20.28
CA THR A 255 -3.52 11.30 -20.07
C THR A 255 -2.10 10.95 -19.63
N GLU A 256 -1.14 11.79 -19.99
CA GLU A 256 0.26 11.63 -19.61
C GLU A 256 0.41 11.65 -18.07
N TYR A 257 -0.45 12.40 -17.39
CA TYR A 257 -0.48 12.47 -15.93
C TYR A 257 -0.62 11.07 -15.30
N PHE A 258 -1.56 10.24 -15.76
CA PHE A 258 -1.74 8.89 -15.24
C PHE A 258 -0.74 7.90 -15.82
N GLN A 259 -0.42 8.00 -17.11
CA GLN A 259 0.52 7.08 -17.74
C GLN A 259 1.93 7.17 -17.13
N SER A 260 2.38 8.38 -16.79
CA SER A 260 3.69 8.59 -16.15
C SER A 260 3.77 8.11 -14.69
N ARG A 261 2.61 7.88 -14.05
CA ARG A 261 2.51 7.40 -12.67
C ARG A 261 2.36 5.88 -12.55
N ASN A 262 2.23 5.19 -13.68
CA ASN A 262 2.16 3.74 -13.71
C ASN A 262 3.53 3.12 -13.99
N PRO A 263 3.86 1.96 -13.40
CA PRO A 263 5.10 1.26 -13.69
C PRO A 263 5.09 0.63 -15.09
N ASP A 264 6.25 0.52 -15.71
CA ASP A 264 6.47 -0.36 -16.86
C ASP A 264 6.60 -1.80 -16.34
N TRP A 265 5.50 -2.55 -16.36
CA TRP A 265 5.41 -3.90 -15.79
C TRP A 265 6.38 -4.89 -16.43
N ASP A 266 6.74 -4.70 -17.69
CA ASP A 266 7.72 -5.53 -18.40
C ASP A 266 9.15 -5.40 -17.83
N LYS A 267 9.40 -4.35 -17.05
CA LYS A 267 10.67 -4.08 -16.36
C LYS A 267 10.66 -4.42 -14.88
N VAL A 268 9.52 -4.79 -14.31
CA VAL A 268 9.44 -5.23 -12.92
C VAL A 268 9.87 -6.69 -12.84
N GLU A 269 11.19 -6.91 -12.80
CA GLU A 269 11.82 -8.25 -12.84
C GLU A 269 12.35 -8.72 -11.47
N VAL A 270 12.49 -7.80 -10.51
CA VAL A 270 13.01 -8.09 -9.17
C VAL A 270 12.11 -9.08 -8.42
N PRO A 271 12.65 -9.95 -7.54
CA PRO A 271 11.84 -10.77 -6.65
C PRO A 271 10.79 -9.95 -5.89
N MET A 272 9.54 -10.42 -5.89
CA MET A 272 8.40 -9.66 -5.41
C MET A 272 7.48 -10.50 -4.53
N LEU A 273 7.18 -10.00 -3.33
CA LEU A 273 6.03 -10.40 -2.53
C LEU A 273 5.02 -9.26 -2.60
N THR A 274 3.83 -9.53 -3.15
CA THR A 274 2.71 -8.59 -3.11
C THR A 274 1.64 -9.12 -2.16
N SER A 275 1.17 -8.28 -1.26
CA SER A 275 0.21 -8.66 -0.21
C SER A 275 -1.03 -7.79 -0.28
N SER A 276 -2.20 -8.40 -0.21
CA SER A 276 -3.50 -7.76 -0.42
C SER A 276 -4.47 -8.05 0.71
N ASN A 277 -5.38 -7.13 0.99
CA ASN A 277 -6.44 -7.28 1.99
C ASN A 277 -7.81 -7.35 1.31
N TRP A 278 -8.62 -8.38 1.65
CA TRP A 278 -9.98 -8.49 1.16
C TRP A 278 -10.88 -7.30 1.52
N GLY A 279 -10.55 -6.60 2.61
CA GLY A 279 -11.28 -5.44 3.11
C GLY A 279 -10.86 -4.10 2.53
N GLY A 280 -9.72 -4.00 1.87
CA GLY A 280 -9.14 -2.78 1.33
C GLY A 280 -9.81 -2.27 0.03
N GLN A 281 -11.09 -2.53 -0.14
CA GLN A 281 -11.86 -2.21 -1.33
C GLN A 281 -11.85 -0.72 -1.63
N GLY A 282 -11.69 -0.38 -2.90
CA GLY A 282 -11.66 0.99 -3.37
C GLY A 282 -10.28 1.60 -3.54
N LEU A 283 -9.19 0.95 -3.09
CA LEU A 283 -7.81 1.42 -3.30
C LEU A 283 -6.83 0.31 -3.70
N HIS A 284 -6.77 -0.81 -2.95
CA HIS A 284 -5.60 -1.69 -2.98
C HIS A 284 -5.81 -3.07 -3.60
N PRO A 285 -6.89 -3.83 -3.30
CA PRO A 285 -6.94 -5.25 -3.63
C PRO A 285 -6.74 -5.53 -5.11
N ARG A 286 -7.47 -4.80 -5.98
CA ARG A 286 -7.33 -4.97 -7.42
C ARG A 286 -5.87 -4.79 -7.87
N GLY A 287 -5.21 -3.75 -7.37
CA GLY A 287 -3.84 -3.41 -7.74
C GLY A 287 -2.82 -4.47 -7.36
N ASN A 288 -2.95 -5.11 -6.21
CA ASN A 288 -2.05 -6.19 -5.80
C ASN A 288 -2.21 -7.43 -6.68
N PHE A 289 -3.44 -7.82 -7.02
CA PHE A 289 -3.69 -8.93 -7.94
C PHE A 289 -3.18 -8.63 -9.35
N GLU A 290 -3.38 -7.40 -9.84
CA GLU A 290 -2.88 -6.96 -11.14
C GLU A 290 -1.34 -6.90 -11.14
N ALA A 291 -0.71 -6.41 -10.08
CA ALA A 291 0.74 -6.39 -9.95
C ALA A 291 1.33 -7.81 -10.02
N TYR A 292 0.73 -8.76 -9.29
CA TYR A 292 1.12 -10.16 -9.39
C TYR A 292 1.00 -10.70 -10.82
N THR A 293 -0.09 -10.38 -11.49
CA THR A 293 -0.37 -10.87 -12.84
C THR A 293 0.57 -10.26 -13.88
N GLN A 294 0.76 -8.94 -13.84
CA GLN A 294 1.44 -8.16 -14.88
C GLN A 294 2.97 -8.14 -14.76
N ALA A 295 3.52 -8.19 -13.52
CA ALA A 295 4.97 -8.09 -13.33
C ALA A 295 5.73 -9.19 -14.08
N ALA A 296 6.80 -8.80 -14.78
CA ALA A 296 7.70 -9.70 -15.51
C ALA A 296 8.54 -10.60 -14.60
N SER A 297 8.57 -10.32 -13.30
CA SER A 297 9.31 -11.12 -12.32
C SER A 297 8.90 -12.60 -12.37
N LYS A 298 9.89 -13.48 -12.47
CA LYS A 298 9.73 -14.92 -12.36
C LYS A 298 9.64 -15.39 -10.91
N ASN A 299 10.09 -14.54 -9.99
CA ASN A 299 10.13 -14.78 -8.55
C ASN A 299 9.10 -13.89 -7.86
N LYS A 300 7.82 -14.21 -8.06
CA LYS A 300 6.71 -13.44 -7.50
C LYS A 300 5.76 -14.32 -6.70
N TRP A 301 5.29 -13.77 -5.59
CA TRP A 301 4.34 -14.40 -4.67
C TRP A 301 3.22 -13.41 -4.34
N LEU A 302 2.03 -13.96 -4.15
CA LEU A 302 0.84 -13.24 -3.72
C LEU A 302 0.38 -13.79 -2.38
N GLU A 303 0.24 -12.92 -1.40
CA GLU A 303 -0.41 -13.20 -0.13
C GLU A 303 -1.71 -12.40 -0.04
N VAL A 304 -2.80 -12.99 0.50
CA VAL A 304 -4.07 -12.29 0.65
C VAL A 304 -4.68 -12.60 2.02
N HIS A 305 -4.95 -11.54 2.77
CA HIS A 305 -5.42 -11.60 4.15
C HIS A 305 -6.71 -10.79 4.36
N GLY A 306 -7.17 -10.77 5.59
CA GLY A 306 -8.28 -9.94 6.07
C GLY A 306 -7.83 -8.92 7.11
N LYS A 307 -8.74 -8.51 7.99
CA LYS A 307 -8.60 -7.49 9.03
C LYS A 307 -8.54 -6.06 8.48
N GLU A 308 -8.10 -5.10 9.29
CA GLU A 308 -7.94 -3.71 8.91
C GLU A 308 -6.71 -3.53 8.00
N HIS A 309 -6.75 -2.55 7.12
CA HIS A 309 -5.75 -2.23 6.12
C HIS A 309 -4.28 -2.30 6.64
N TRP A 310 -4.03 -1.76 7.81
CA TRP A 310 -2.67 -1.65 8.38
C TRP A 310 -2.27 -2.81 9.28
N THR A 311 -3.21 -3.65 9.71
CA THR A 311 -3.01 -4.54 10.86
C THR A 311 -2.08 -5.72 10.58
N GLU A 312 -2.34 -6.48 9.52
CA GLU A 312 -1.64 -7.76 9.30
C GLU A 312 -0.14 -7.61 9.07
N PHE A 313 0.29 -6.49 8.50
CA PHE A 313 1.70 -6.15 8.27
C PHE A 313 2.54 -6.20 9.55
N TYR A 314 1.96 -5.77 10.69
CA TYR A 314 2.65 -5.64 11.97
C TYR A 314 2.49 -6.85 12.89
N THR A 315 1.59 -7.78 12.57
CA THR A 315 1.43 -9.01 13.35
C THR A 315 2.65 -9.91 13.25
N ASP A 316 2.80 -10.84 14.19
CA ASP A 316 3.86 -11.85 14.11
C ASP A 316 3.79 -12.64 12.79
N TYR A 317 2.59 -12.92 12.28
CA TYR A 317 2.39 -13.55 10.97
C TYR A 317 2.97 -12.69 9.83
N GLY A 318 2.56 -11.43 9.76
CA GLY A 318 3.00 -10.51 8.70
C GLY A 318 4.51 -10.27 8.75
N ILE A 319 5.06 -10.02 9.94
CA ILE A 319 6.51 -9.84 10.13
C ILE A 319 7.28 -11.10 9.72
N ASN A 320 6.81 -12.29 10.09
CA ASN A 320 7.50 -13.53 9.79
C ASN A 320 7.53 -13.82 8.29
N ILE A 321 6.44 -13.64 7.56
CA ILE A 321 6.42 -13.86 6.10
C ILE A 321 7.34 -12.87 5.38
N GLN A 322 7.35 -11.61 5.78
CA GLN A 322 8.25 -10.59 5.24
C GLN A 322 9.72 -10.96 5.50
N LYS A 323 10.06 -11.35 6.73
CA LYS A 323 11.43 -11.75 7.10
C LYS A 323 11.89 -13.01 6.36
N LEU A 324 11.04 -14.02 6.21
CA LEU A 324 11.37 -15.21 5.42
C LEU A 324 11.68 -14.86 3.96
N PHE A 325 10.87 -13.99 3.35
CA PHE A 325 11.10 -13.50 2.00
C PHE A 325 12.43 -12.74 1.89
N PHE A 326 12.63 -11.74 2.73
CA PHE A 326 13.85 -10.94 2.66
C PHE A 326 15.11 -11.71 3.08
N ALA A 327 15.05 -12.63 4.03
CA ALA A 327 16.18 -13.46 4.41
C ALA A 327 16.65 -14.32 3.23
N HIS A 328 15.71 -14.89 2.46
CA HIS A 328 16.05 -15.63 1.26
C HIS A 328 16.78 -14.75 0.23
N PHE A 329 16.20 -13.61 -0.17
CA PHE A 329 16.75 -12.79 -1.26
C PHE A 329 17.89 -11.87 -0.86
N LEU A 330 17.86 -11.31 0.36
CA LEU A 330 18.84 -10.32 0.79
C LEU A 330 20.03 -10.95 1.54
N LYS A 331 19.80 -12.03 2.31
CA LYS A 331 20.85 -12.74 3.03
C LYS A 331 21.36 -13.98 2.30
N GLY A 332 20.56 -14.49 1.34
CA GLY A 332 20.86 -15.73 0.63
C GLY A 332 20.61 -16.99 1.47
N GLU A 333 19.69 -16.91 2.43
CA GLU A 333 19.34 -18.04 3.29
C GLU A 333 18.51 -19.07 2.54
N ASN A 334 18.86 -20.34 2.68
CA ASN A 334 18.04 -21.46 2.21
C ASN A 334 17.02 -21.80 3.31
N ASN A 335 15.93 -21.04 3.37
CA ASN A 335 14.90 -21.12 4.41
C ASN A 335 13.58 -21.74 3.92
N GLY A 336 13.58 -22.38 2.76
CA GLY A 336 12.41 -23.01 2.16
C GLY A 336 11.47 -22.04 1.43
N TRP A 337 11.86 -20.78 1.23
CA TRP A 337 11.02 -19.81 0.53
C TRP A 337 10.67 -20.25 -0.91
N ASP A 338 11.65 -20.76 -1.66
CA ASP A 338 11.46 -21.21 -3.05
C ASP A 338 10.47 -22.39 -3.19
N GLU A 339 10.26 -23.15 -2.11
CA GLU A 339 9.35 -24.30 -2.08
C GLU A 339 7.91 -23.86 -1.75
N ARG A 340 7.70 -22.61 -1.35
CA ARG A 340 6.36 -22.10 -1.02
C ARG A 340 5.50 -22.00 -2.28
N PRO A 341 4.23 -22.36 -2.18
CA PRO A 341 3.24 -22.06 -3.23
C PRO A 341 3.23 -20.57 -3.57
N ARG A 342 2.99 -20.27 -4.83
CA ARG A 342 3.05 -18.87 -5.33
C ARG A 342 1.96 -17.98 -4.76
N VAL A 343 0.84 -18.56 -4.35
CA VAL A 343 -0.33 -17.84 -3.84
C VAL A 343 -0.73 -18.43 -2.48
N GLN A 344 -0.85 -17.56 -1.49
CA GLN A 344 -1.33 -17.87 -0.16
C GLN A 344 -2.56 -17.02 0.13
N LEU A 345 -3.70 -17.65 0.35
CA LEU A 345 -4.98 -16.99 0.59
C LEU A 345 -5.46 -17.28 2.02
N GLN A 346 -5.95 -16.28 2.69
CA GLN A 346 -6.83 -16.45 3.84
C GLN A 346 -8.28 -16.39 3.36
N VAL A 347 -8.87 -17.54 3.02
CA VAL A 347 -10.26 -17.58 2.54
C VAL A 347 -11.21 -17.12 3.64
N ARG A 348 -12.03 -16.12 3.32
CA ARG A 348 -12.89 -15.44 4.27
C ARG A 348 -14.22 -16.13 4.39
N HIS A 349 -14.61 -16.48 5.61
CA HIS A 349 -15.90 -17.06 5.97
C HIS A 349 -16.75 -16.08 6.77
N PRO A 350 -18.08 -16.25 6.80
CA PRO A 350 -18.95 -15.47 7.65
C PRO A 350 -18.50 -15.49 9.12
N GLY A 351 -18.58 -14.34 9.80
CA GLY A 351 -18.15 -14.17 11.19
C GLY A 351 -16.64 -13.95 11.37
N GLU A 352 -15.97 -13.41 10.35
CA GLU A 352 -14.53 -13.06 10.36
C GLU A 352 -13.64 -14.26 10.68
N LYS A 353 -13.97 -15.41 10.12
CA LYS A 353 -13.12 -16.57 10.14
C LYS A 353 -12.31 -16.64 8.87
N PHE A 354 -11.05 -16.96 8.98
CA PHE A 354 -10.13 -17.09 7.86
C PHE A 354 -9.53 -18.49 7.84
N VAL A 355 -9.51 -19.10 6.66
CA VAL A 355 -8.91 -20.42 6.45
C VAL A 355 -7.77 -20.25 5.46
N GLU A 356 -6.56 -20.57 5.91
CA GLU A 356 -5.38 -20.50 5.05
C GLU A 356 -5.47 -21.56 3.94
N ARG A 357 -5.17 -21.13 2.73
CA ARG A 357 -5.12 -21.97 1.55
C ARG A 357 -3.96 -21.59 0.65
N PHE A 358 -3.27 -22.59 0.15
CA PHE A 358 -2.15 -22.43 -0.77
C PHE A 358 -2.54 -22.83 -2.17
N GLU A 359 -2.18 -22.00 -3.15
CA GLU A 359 -2.47 -22.19 -4.56
C GLU A 359 -1.22 -21.97 -5.42
N GLN A 360 -1.25 -22.45 -6.64
CA GLN A 360 -0.08 -22.43 -7.51
C GLN A 360 0.06 -21.13 -8.30
N ASP A 361 -1.07 -20.48 -8.58
CA ASP A 361 -1.11 -19.28 -9.42
C ASP A 361 -2.39 -18.46 -9.18
N TRP A 362 -2.43 -17.25 -9.72
CA TRP A 362 -3.61 -16.38 -9.75
C TRP A 362 -3.78 -15.79 -11.18
N PRO A 363 -5.02 -15.75 -11.76
CA PRO A 363 -6.24 -16.39 -11.24
C PRO A 363 -6.04 -17.88 -11.00
N LEU A 364 -6.81 -18.45 -10.05
CA LEU A 364 -6.65 -19.85 -9.68
C LEU A 364 -6.77 -20.75 -10.91
N PRO A 365 -5.85 -21.70 -11.14
CA PRO A 365 -5.94 -22.63 -12.27
C PRO A 365 -7.23 -23.43 -12.31
N SER A 366 -7.86 -23.63 -11.14
CA SER A 366 -9.14 -24.32 -10.97
C SER A 366 -10.36 -23.42 -11.19
N THR A 367 -10.17 -22.13 -11.55
CA THR A 367 -11.29 -21.18 -11.74
C THR A 367 -12.29 -21.73 -12.75
N ASN A 368 -13.54 -21.84 -12.32
CA ASN A 368 -14.67 -22.16 -13.16
C ASN A 368 -15.67 -20.99 -13.19
N TRP A 369 -15.81 -20.36 -14.35
CA TRP A 369 -16.71 -19.22 -14.53
C TRP A 369 -18.15 -19.68 -14.54
N SER A 370 -18.87 -19.47 -13.42
CA SER A 370 -20.29 -19.72 -13.28
C SER A 370 -21.08 -18.47 -13.63
N LYS A 371 -22.16 -18.64 -14.40
CA LYS A 371 -23.02 -17.55 -14.84
C LYS A 371 -24.28 -17.51 -14.03
N PHE A 372 -24.60 -16.33 -13.52
CA PHE A 372 -25.91 -16.01 -12.97
C PHE A 372 -26.60 -15.02 -13.89
N TYR A 373 -27.84 -15.29 -14.24
CA TYR A 373 -28.64 -14.45 -15.11
C TYR A 373 -29.58 -13.57 -14.29
N LEU A 374 -29.71 -12.32 -14.72
CA LEU A 374 -30.60 -11.35 -14.09
C LEU A 374 -32.04 -11.65 -14.52
N ASN A 375 -32.89 -12.00 -13.57
CA ASN A 375 -34.31 -12.24 -13.79
C ASN A 375 -35.13 -11.11 -13.10
N TYR A 376 -35.56 -10.15 -13.88
CA TYR A 376 -36.27 -8.97 -13.36
C TYR A 376 -37.76 -9.24 -13.06
N GLU A 377 -38.35 -10.31 -13.60
CA GLU A 377 -39.74 -10.68 -13.30
C GLU A 377 -39.87 -11.17 -11.86
N ASN A 378 -38.89 -11.93 -11.37
CA ASN A 378 -38.90 -12.49 -10.02
C ASN A 378 -37.90 -11.79 -9.09
N MET A 379 -37.09 -10.85 -9.58
CA MET A 379 -36.00 -10.19 -8.87
C MET A 379 -34.98 -11.21 -8.34
N THR A 380 -34.61 -12.18 -9.19
CA THR A 380 -33.68 -13.25 -8.82
C THR A 380 -32.43 -13.28 -9.70
N LEU A 381 -31.37 -13.88 -9.13
CA LEU A 381 -30.18 -14.31 -9.86
C LEU A 381 -30.31 -15.82 -10.09
N ASP A 382 -30.50 -16.21 -11.35
CA ASP A 382 -30.79 -17.59 -11.73
C ASP A 382 -29.64 -18.20 -12.54
N GLU A 383 -29.37 -19.50 -12.39
CA GLU A 383 -28.38 -20.22 -13.20
C GLU A 383 -28.87 -20.46 -14.64
N THR A 384 -30.19 -20.33 -14.88
CA THR A 384 -30.82 -20.48 -16.19
C THR A 384 -31.26 -19.12 -16.73
N ALA A 385 -30.94 -18.87 -17.99
CA ALA A 385 -31.35 -17.62 -18.65
C ALA A 385 -32.88 -17.52 -18.75
N PRO A 386 -33.45 -16.32 -18.50
CA PRO A 386 -34.87 -16.06 -18.77
C PRO A 386 -35.23 -16.37 -20.23
N SER A 387 -36.42 -16.90 -20.46
CA SER A 387 -36.90 -17.26 -21.81
C SER A 387 -37.17 -16.04 -22.70
N ASN A 388 -37.44 -14.90 -22.08
CA ASN A 388 -37.76 -13.64 -22.75
C ASN A 388 -36.81 -12.52 -22.35
N SER A 389 -36.66 -11.54 -23.25
CA SER A 389 -35.95 -10.30 -22.92
C SER A 389 -36.75 -9.53 -21.85
N GLN A 390 -36.05 -9.09 -20.82
CA GLN A 390 -36.60 -8.35 -19.68
C GLN A 390 -35.85 -7.02 -19.51
N SER A 391 -36.54 -6.02 -19.00
CA SER A 391 -35.94 -4.75 -18.61
C SER A 391 -36.59 -4.24 -17.32
N ILE A 392 -35.78 -3.48 -16.57
CA ILE A 392 -36.25 -2.78 -15.37
C ILE A 392 -35.72 -1.34 -15.43
N SER A 393 -36.53 -0.41 -14.97
CA SER A 393 -36.14 1.00 -14.82
C SER A 393 -36.20 1.39 -13.36
N TYR A 394 -35.25 2.18 -12.91
CA TYR A 394 -35.20 2.67 -11.54
C TYR A 394 -34.69 4.12 -11.49
N ASP A 395 -35.04 4.82 -10.43
CA ASP A 395 -34.50 6.14 -10.12
C ASP A 395 -33.04 5.97 -9.63
N PRO A 396 -32.05 6.61 -10.28
CA PRO A 396 -30.66 6.48 -9.87
C PRO A 396 -30.38 7.03 -8.47
N MET A 397 -31.23 7.90 -7.92
CA MET A 397 -31.15 8.42 -6.56
C MET A 397 -31.95 7.59 -5.54
N GLY A 398 -32.61 6.52 -5.97
CA GLY A 398 -33.36 5.60 -5.13
C GLY A 398 -32.56 4.44 -4.62
N ASP A 399 -33.27 3.38 -4.18
CA ASP A 399 -32.61 2.18 -3.55
C ASP A 399 -31.88 1.26 -4.56
N GLY A 400 -31.88 1.60 -5.85
CA GLY A 400 -31.32 0.78 -6.90
C GLY A 400 -32.11 -0.51 -7.19
N VAL A 401 -31.41 -1.50 -7.76
CA VAL A 401 -32.01 -2.80 -8.11
C VAL A 401 -31.25 -3.91 -7.37
N THR A 402 -31.98 -4.69 -6.56
CA THR A 402 -31.41 -5.83 -5.85
C THR A 402 -32.01 -7.13 -6.39
N LEU A 403 -31.18 -8.05 -6.78
CA LEU A 403 -31.56 -9.41 -7.18
C LEU A 403 -30.90 -10.40 -6.22
N THR A 404 -31.61 -11.49 -5.88
CA THR A 404 -31.12 -12.48 -4.93
C THR A 404 -31.14 -13.88 -5.55
N THR A 405 -30.19 -14.71 -5.18
CA THR A 405 -30.28 -16.16 -5.44
C THR A 405 -31.37 -16.78 -4.57
N LYS A 406 -31.84 -17.97 -4.92
CA LYS A 406 -32.51 -18.81 -3.93
C LYS A 406 -31.56 -19.13 -2.79
N PRO A 407 -32.07 -19.50 -1.60
CA PRO A 407 -31.19 -20.02 -0.55
C PRO A 407 -30.32 -21.15 -1.11
N LEU A 408 -29.03 -21.08 -0.80
CA LEU A 408 -28.07 -22.09 -1.23
C LEU A 408 -28.36 -23.41 -0.50
N GLU A 409 -28.41 -24.51 -1.24
CA GLU A 409 -28.60 -25.85 -0.68
C GLU A 409 -27.26 -26.47 -0.24
N GLU A 410 -26.15 -26.00 -0.81
CA GLU A 410 -24.78 -26.43 -0.52
C GLU A 410 -23.89 -25.22 -0.29
N GLU A 411 -22.73 -25.43 0.31
CA GLU A 411 -21.71 -24.39 0.49
C GLU A 411 -21.23 -23.89 -0.88
N MET A 412 -21.16 -22.57 -1.02
CA MET A 412 -20.62 -21.91 -2.22
C MET A 412 -19.41 -21.08 -1.82
N GLU A 413 -18.30 -21.30 -2.50
CA GLU A 413 -17.11 -20.47 -2.43
C GLU A 413 -17.01 -19.59 -3.68
N VAL A 414 -16.79 -18.29 -3.45
CA VAL A 414 -16.49 -17.30 -4.50
C VAL A 414 -15.10 -16.77 -4.25
N THR A 415 -14.10 -17.29 -4.97
CA THR A 415 -12.71 -16.89 -4.87
C THR A 415 -12.16 -16.67 -6.28
N GLY A 416 -11.93 -15.42 -6.64
CA GLY A 416 -11.47 -15.04 -7.96
C GLY A 416 -12.12 -13.77 -8.49
N PRO A 417 -11.81 -13.41 -9.74
CA PRO A 417 -12.39 -12.24 -10.38
C PRO A 417 -13.88 -12.43 -10.64
N MET A 418 -14.63 -11.34 -10.48
CA MET A 418 -16.07 -11.27 -10.79
C MET A 418 -16.30 -10.27 -11.92
N ALA A 419 -17.28 -10.53 -12.77
CA ALA A 419 -17.65 -9.64 -13.85
C ALA A 419 -19.17 -9.57 -14.01
N ALA A 420 -19.70 -8.38 -14.31
CA ALA A 420 -21.08 -8.16 -14.70
C ALA A 420 -21.14 -7.70 -16.15
N LYS A 421 -22.08 -8.28 -16.92
CA LYS A 421 -22.40 -7.83 -18.27
C LYS A 421 -23.81 -7.27 -18.28
N LEU A 422 -23.92 -5.97 -18.41
CA LEU A 422 -25.19 -5.23 -18.38
C LEU A 422 -25.43 -4.55 -19.73
N PHE A 423 -26.72 -4.47 -20.12
CA PHE A 423 -27.19 -3.60 -21.19
C PHE A 423 -27.96 -2.48 -20.54
N VAL A 424 -27.48 -1.26 -20.70
CA VAL A 424 -28.01 -0.08 -20.01
C VAL A 424 -28.42 1.01 -21.00
N SER A 425 -29.41 1.78 -20.61
CA SER A 425 -29.81 3.03 -21.28
C SER A 425 -30.13 4.06 -20.21
N SER A 426 -29.90 5.33 -20.50
CA SER A 426 -30.22 6.45 -19.62
C SER A 426 -30.87 7.57 -20.42
N GLU A 427 -31.64 8.41 -19.76
CA GLU A 427 -32.15 9.67 -20.32
C GLU A 427 -31.07 10.76 -20.31
N SER A 428 -30.04 10.60 -19.48
CA SER A 428 -28.85 11.45 -19.45
C SER A 428 -27.76 10.93 -20.41
N ALA A 429 -26.75 11.76 -20.68
CA ALA A 429 -25.63 11.40 -21.54
C ALA A 429 -24.64 10.42 -20.85
N ASP A 430 -24.75 10.27 -19.55
CA ASP A 430 -23.87 9.46 -18.72
C ASP A 430 -24.64 8.77 -17.58
N ALA A 431 -24.08 7.69 -17.03
CA ALA A 431 -24.64 6.97 -15.89
C ALA A 431 -23.54 6.24 -15.10
N ASP A 432 -23.34 6.63 -13.86
CA ASP A 432 -22.46 5.94 -12.92
C ASP A 432 -23.15 4.70 -12.36
N LEU A 433 -22.51 3.54 -12.50
CA LEU A 433 -23.04 2.26 -12.04
C LEU A 433 -22.18 1.68 -10.93
N PHE A 434 -22.78 1.42 -9.78
CA PHE A 434 -22.16 0.78 -8.63
C PHE A 434 -22.71 -0.64 -8.49
N LEU A 435 -21.83 -1.64 -8.59
CA LEU A 435 -22.20 -3.04 -8.48
C LEU A 435 -21.71 -3.59 -7.14
N VAL A 436 -22.63 -4.10 -6.34
CA VAL A 436 -22.33 -4.62 -5.00
C VAL A 436 -22.78 -6.07 -4.90
N VAL A 437 -21.88 -6.97 -4.53
CA VAL A 437 -22.20 -8.35 -4.17
C VAL A 437 -22.36 -8.44 -2.67
N ARG A 438 -23.50 -8.94 -2.22
CA ARG A 438 -23.86 -9.06 -0.79
C ARG A 438 -24.17 -10.51 -0.46
N ALA A 439 -23.77 -10.96 0.70
CA ALA A 439 -24.12 -12.27 1.23
C ALA A 439 -25.10 -12.12 2.40
N PHE A 440 -26.05 -13.05 2.51
CA PHE A 440 -27.06 -13.04 3.57
C PHE A 440 -27.10 -14.40 4.26
N TYR A 441 -27.32 -14.39 5.56
CA TYR A 441 -27.68 -15.60 6.31
C TYR A 441 -29.09 -16.07 5.91
N PRO A 442 -29.48 -17.31 6.22
CA PRO A 442 -30.82 -17.83 5.93
C PRO A 442 -31.98 -17.02 6.54
N ASP A 443 -31.72 -16.25 7.58
CA ASP A 443 -32.66 -15.35 8.24
C ASP A 443 -32.71 -13.96 7.60
N PHE A 444 -32.08 -13.78 6.42
CA PHE A 444 -31.96 -12.51 5.69
C PHE A 444 -31.14 -11.43 6.39
N LYS A 445 -30.42 -11.76 7.43
CA LYS A 445 -29.43 -10.84 7.99
C LYS A 445 -28.20 -10.80 7.10
N GLU A 446 -27.75 -9.60 6.73
CA GLU A 446 -26.57 -9.43 5.91
C GLU A 446 -25.31 -9.91 6.63
N VAL A 447 -24.48 -10.64 5.91
CA VAL A 447 -23.13 -10.98 6.34
C VAL A 447 -22.26 -9.74 6.14
N VAL A 448 -21.88 -9.13 7.24
CA VAL A 448 -20.97 -7.98 7.21
C VAL A 448 -19.56 -8.48 7.44
N PHE A 449 -18.68 -8.17 6.52
CA PHE A 449 -17.25 -8.40 6.66
C PHE A 449 -16.57 -7.12 7.16
N LYS A 450 -15.66 -7.29 8.13
CA LYS A 450 -14.84 -6.17 8.57
C LYS A 450 -13.80 -5.87 7.51
N GLY A 451 -13.63 -4.62 7.23
CA GLY A 451 -12.60 -4.04 6.40
C GLY A 451 -12.66 -2.57 6.68
N ALA A 452 -11.55 -1.96 6.93
CA ALA A 452 -11.45 -0.53 7.10
C ALA A 452 -10.26 -0.03 6.29
N LEU A 453 -10.48 1.06 5.59
CA LEU A 453 -9.45 1.97 5.14
C LEU A 453 -9.36 3.10 6.14
#